data_ee7a6f1dbd92b1a33cf63a2e28583ea6
#
_entry.id   ee7a6f1dbd92b1a33cf63a2e28583ea6
#
_cell.length_a   1.000
_cell.length_b   1.000
_cell.length_c   1.000
_cell.angle_alpha   90.00
_cell.angle_beta   90.00
_cell.angle_gamma   90.00
#
_symmetry.space_group_name_H-M   'P 1'
#
loop_
_entity.id
_entity.type
_entity.pdbx_description
1 polymer ?
#
loop_
_entity_poly.entity_id
_entity_poly.type
_entity_poly.pdbx_seq_one_letter_code
_entity_poly.pdbx_strand_id
1 'polypeptide(L)'
;MVVFLHSGDYDRVHQGLSIAAAAVASGRRAEVYLFWWALERFLKDALDEPDFAGRPDVADRFESRGMPTPRVLLEHLRDSGLFTLAGCTGSLGALGAEPLAGQSGIDVWLGWSAILQRTAGVTDRFYL
;
A
#
# COMPACT_ATOMS: atom_id res chain seq x y z
N MET A 1 -8.75 8.37 7.10
CA MET A 1 -8.18 8.74 5.80
C MET A 1 -8.02 7.52 4.92
N VAL A 2 -7.97 7.69 3.60
CA VAL A 2 -7.77 6.57 2.68
C VAL A 2 -6.69 6.89 1.65
N VAL A 3 -5.93 5.86 1.26
CA VAL A 3 -4.94 5.90 0.18
C VAL A 3 -5.34 4.85 -0.86
N PHE A 4 -5.48 5.27 -2.11
CA PHE A 4 -5.69 4.41 -3.26
C PHE A 4 -4.36 4.26 -4.00
N LEU A 5 -3.72 3.10 -3.84
CA LEU A 5 -2.45 2.75 -4.46
C LEU A 5 -2.69 1.95 -5.73
N HIS A 6 -2.38 2.55 -6.86
CA HIS A 6 -2.56 1.95 -8.18
C HIS A 6 -1.21 1.61 -8.82
N SER A 7 -0.23 2.52 -8.71
CA SER A 7 1.11 2.29 -9.24
C SER A 7 1.89 1.31 -8.38
N GLY A 8 2.63 0.42 -9.04
CA GLY A 8 3.62 -0.45 -8.41
C GLY A 8 5.00 0.19 -8.25
N ASP A 9 5.19 1.43 -8.66
CA ASP A 9 6.48 2.12 -8.53
C ASP A 9 6.86 2.26 -7.06
N TYR A 10 8.13 1.99 -6.76
CA TYR A 10 8.62 1.94 -5.38
C TYR A 10 8.38 3.24 -4.62
N ASP A 11 8.64 4.38 -5.24
CA ASP A 11 8.47 5.71 -4.65
C ASP A 11 7.00 6.00 -4.32
N ARG A 12 6.06 5.58 -5.18
CA ARG A 12 4.62 5.74 -4.95
C ARG A 12 4.10 4.84 -3.84
N VAL A 13 4.54 3.58 -3.82
CA VAL A 13 4.21 2.65 -2.74
C VAL A 13 4.76 3.17 -1.41
N HIS A 14 6.03 3.57 -1.38
CA HIS A 14 6.65 4.16 -0.20
C HIS A 14 5.92 5.42 0.27
N GLN A 15 5.58 6.33 -0.65
CA GLN A 15 4.84 7.56 -0.33
C GLN A 15 3.45 7.25 0.25
N GLY A 16 2.72 6.32 -0.34
CA GLY A 16 1.38 5.94 0.15
C GLY A 16 1.40 5.36 1.56
N LEU A 17 2.35 4.45 1.83
CA LEU A 17 2.53 3.89 3.18
C LEU A 17 3.04 4.94 4.18
N SER A 18 3.89 5.88 3.75
CA SER A 18 4.35 6.99 4.60
C SER A 18 3.20 7.92 4.99
N ILE A 19 2.29 8.25 4.07
CA ILE A 19 1.09 9.04 4.36
C ILE A 19 0.20 8.31 5.38
N ALA A 20 -0.01 7.01 5.19
CA ALA A 20 -0.78 6.19 6.13
C ALA A 20 -0.12 6.15 7.52
N ALA A 21 1.21 5.96 7.58
CA ALA A 21 1.97 5.95 8.83
C ALA A 21 1.88 7.29 9.57
N ALA A 22 1.97 8.40 8.87
CA ALA A 22 1.82 9.74 9.47
C ALA A 22 0.41 9.95 10.05
N ALA A 23 -0.63 9.46 9.37
CA ALA A 23 -2.00 9.52 9.87
C ALA A 23 -2.17 8.67 11.14
N VAL A 24 -1.67 7.44 11.13
CA VAL A 24 -1.72 6.54 12.29
C VAL A 24 -0.94 7.10 13.48
N ALA A 25 0.26 7.64 13.25
CA ALA A 25 1.04 8.31 14.29
C ALA A 25 0.31 9.51 14.92
N SER A 26 -0.63 10.11 14.18
CA SER A 26 -1.52 11.18 14.68
C SER A 26 -2.81 10.64 15.31
N GLY A 27 -2.91 9.33 15.58
CA GLY A 27 -4.08 8.68 16.17
C GLY A 27 -5.27 8.51 15.21
N ARG A 28 -5.07 8.65 13.91
CA ARG A 28 -6.13 8.56 12.90
C ARG A 28 -6.14 7.18 12.26
N ARG A 29 -7.33 6.65 11.98
CA ARG A 29 -7.48 5.43 11.20
C ARG A 29 -7.06 5.65 9.75
N ALA A 30 -6.30 4.70 9.19
CA ALA A 30 -5.85 4.71 7.81
C ALA A 30 -6.26 3.39 7.12
N GLU A 31 -6.76 3.52 5.90
CA GLU A 31 -7.00 2.39 5.02
C GLU A 31 -6.21 2.58 3.73
N VAL A 32 -5.49 1.54 3.31
CA VAL A 32 -4.78 1.52 2.04
C VAL A 32 -5.42 0.48 1.13
N TYR A 33 -5.81 0.90 -0.04
CA TYR A 33 -6.43 0.06 -1.06
C TYR A 33 -5.44 -0.21 -2.18
N LEU A 34 -5.14 -1.49 -2.41
CA LEU A 34 -4.22 -1.92 -3.45
C LEU A 34 -4.96 -2.29 -4.73
N PHE A 35 -4.56 -1.69 -5.83
CA PHE A 35 -5.07 -1.95 -7.17
C PHE A 35 -3.92 -2.33 -8.09
N TRP A 36 -4.20 -3.08 -9.15
CA TRP A 36 -3.31 -3.36 -10.27
C TRP A 36 -1.84 -3.59 -9.87
N TRP A 37 -0.93 -2.72 -10.26
CA TRP A 37 0.51 -2.89 -10.12
C TRP A 37 0.98 -2.80 -8.67
N ALA A 38 0.33 -1.99 -7.85
CA ALA A 38 0.59 -1.98 -6.41
C ALA A 38 0.18 -3.30 -5.75
N LEU A 39 -0.99 -3.85 -6.16
CA LEU A 39 -1.44 -5.16 -5.70
C LEU A 39 -0.50 -6.27 -6.17
N GLU A 40 -0.09 -6.26 -7.44
CA GLU A 40 0.84 -7.24 -7.99
C GLU A 40 2.17 -7.23 -7.25
N ARG A 41 2.75 -6.04 -7.04
CA ARG A 41 3.99 -5.88 -6.27
C ARG A 41 3.88 -6.47 -4.87
N PHE A 42 2.77 -6.20 -4.20
CA PHE A 42 2.49 -6.73 -2.87
C PHE A 42 2.39 -8.26 -2.87
N LEU A 43 1.61 -8.83 -3.79
CA LEU A 43 1.40 -10.28 -3.89
C LEU A 43 2.66 -11.05 -4.28
N LYS A 44 3.55 -10.43 -5.03
CA LYS A 44 4.86 -11.00 -5.42
C LYS A 44 5.93 -10.84 -4.33
N ASP A 45 5.58 -10.30 -3.17
CA ASP A 45 6.51 -10.04 -2.07
C ASP A 45 7.68 -9.08 -2.45
N ALA A 46 7.45 -8.19 -3.42
CA ALA A 46 8.45 -7.29 -3.99
C ALA A 46 8.41 -5.86 -3.41
N LEU A 47 7.87 -5.68 -2.19
CA LEU A 47 7.72 -4.36 -1.58
C LEU A 47 9.05 -3.62 -1.40
N ASP A 48 10.10 -4.34 -1.02
CA ASP A 48 11.41 -3.78 -0.71
C ASP A 48 12.41 -3.89 -1.88
N GLU A 49 11.93 -4.20 -3.07
CA GLU A 49 12.73 -4.16 -4.30
C GLU A 49 12.73 -2.74 -4.89
N PRO A 50 13.75 -1.91 -4.68
CA PRO A 50 13.75 -0.54 -5.18
C PRO A 50 13.90 -0.50 -6.71
N ASP A 51 13.15 0.38 -7.33
CA ASP A 51 13.18 0.62 -8.78
C ASP A 51 13.40 2.11 -9.09
N PHE A 52 14.41 2.71 -8.49
CA PHE A 52 14.69 4.15 -8.61
C PHE A 52 15.07 4.62 -10.03
N ALA A 53 14.54 3.96 -11.05
CA ALA A 53 14.59 4.36 -12.47
C ALA A 53 15.99 4.80 -12.93
N GLY A 54 17.02 4.02 -12.60
CA GLY A 54 18.40 4.35 -12.97
C GLY A 54 19.03 5.47 -12.14
N ARG A 55 18.48 5.74 -10.96
CA ARG A 55 19.02 6.73 -9.99
C ARG A 55 19.69 6.04 -8.79
N PRO A 56 20.91 5.46 -8.98
CA PRO A 56 21.63 4.81 -7.88
C PRO A 56 21.96 5.78 -6.74
N ASP A 57 22.16 7.04 -7.05
CA ASP A 57 22.38 8.10 -6.06
C ASP A 57 21.21 8.29 -5.10
N VAL A 58 19.99 7.99 -5.53
CA VAL A 58 18.78 8.01 -4.68
C VAL A 58 18.75 6.80 -3.76
N ALA A 59 19.07 5.60 -4.31
CA ALA A 59 19.15 4.37 -3.52
C ALA A 59 20.17 4.51 -2.38
N ASP A 60 21.38 4.97 -2.69
CA ASP A 60 22.45 5.18 -1.71
C ASP A 60 22.03 6.15 -0.59
N ARG A 61 21.34 7.23 -0.95
CA ARG A 61 20.84 8.20 0.05
C ARG A 61 19.72 7.64 0.89
N PHE A 62 18.85 6.85 0.30
CA PHE A 62 17.75 6.19 1.02
C PHE A 62 18.30 5.28 2.12
N GLU A 63 19.26 4.43 1.76
CA GLU A 63 19.92 3.52 2.68
C GLU A 63 20.75 4.28 3.74
N SER A 64 21.62 5.20 3.32
CA SER A 64 22.53 5.93 4.23
C SER A 64 21.80 6.81 5.25
N ARG A 65 20.58 7.24 4.95
CA ARG A 65 19.71 7.99 5.88
C ARG A 65 18.85 7.11 6.76
N GLY A 66 18.92 5.78 6.60
CA GLY A 66 18.11 4.85 7.37
C GLY A 66 16.61 5.05 7.16
N MET A 67 16.19 5.39 5.95
CA MET A 67 14.76 5.56 5.65
C MET A 67 14.05 4.21 5.74
N PRO A 68 12.86 4.15 6.38
CA PRO A 68 12.12 2.89 6.49
C PRO A 68 11.68 2.41 5.11
N THR A 69 11.85 1.12 4.85
CA THR A 69 11.36 0.50 3.62
C THR A 69 9.83 0.38 3.65
N PRO A 70 9.17 0.15 2.50
CA PRO A 70 7.73 -0.11 2.46
C PRO A 70 7.28 -1.24 3.38
N ARG A 71 8.07 -2.31 3.52
CA ARG A 71 7.77 -3.42 4.45
C ARG A 71 7.81 -2.97 5.90
N VAL A 72 8.84 -2.24 6.31
CA VAL A 72 8.95 -1.71 7.67
C VAL A 72 7.78 -0.77 7.99
N LEU A 73 7.42 0.10 7.05
CA LEU A 73 6.23 0.96 7.21
C LEU A 73 4.95 0.15 7.38
N LEU A 74 4.77 -0.90 6.59
CA LEU A 74 3.60 -1.77 6.65
C LEU A 74 3.51 -2.53 7.99
N GLU A 75 4.64 -3.03 8.51
CA GLU A 75 4.70 -3.67 9.82
C GLU A 75 4.28 -2.72 10.94
N HIS A 76 4.84 -1.52 10.97
CA HIS A 76 4.44 -0.48 11.94
C HIS A 76 2.96 -0.11 11.85
N LEU A 77 2.42 -0.05 10.63
CA LEU A 77 1.00 0.22 10.40
C LEU A 77 0.13 -0.90 11.00
N ARG A 78 0.48 -2.15 10.77
CA ARG A 78 -0.24 -3.32 11.31
C ARG A 78 -0.23 -3.35 12.83
N ASP A 79 0.92 -3.08 13.42
CA ASP A 79 1.09 -3.09 14.90
C ASP A 79 0.28 -2.00 15.58
N SER A 80 -0.11 -0.96 14.87
CA SER A 80 -0.86 0.18 15.42
C SER A 80 -2.30 -0.14 15.83
N GLY A 81 -2.92 -1.16 15.23
CA GLY A 81 -4.35 -1.46 15.37
C GLY A 81 -5.29 -0.41 14.75
N LEU A 82 -4.76 0.59 14.05
CA LEU A 82 -5.51 1.68 13.39
C LEU A 82 -5.47 1.58 11.86
N PHE A 83 -4.99 0.48 11.33
CA PHE A 83 -4.71 0.30 9.92
C PHE A 83 -5.53 -0.84 9.31
N THR A 84 -5.89 -0.70 8.05
CA THR A 84 -6.49 -1.76 7.23
C THR A 84 -5.87 -1.75 5.83
N LEU A 85 -5.40 -2.91 5.39
CA LEU A 85 -4.94 -3.14 4.03
C LEU A 85 -6.02 -3.86 3.24
N ALA A 86 -6.52 -3.24 2.17
CA ALA A 86 -7.57 -3.79 1.34
C ALA A 86 -7.05 -4.11 -0.08
N GLY A 87 -7.46 -5.24 -0.63
CA GLY A 87 -7.17 -5.63 -2.01
C GLY A 87 -8.40 -5.50 -2.91
N CYS A 88 -8.21 -5.04 -4.13
CA CYS A 88 -9.26 -4.96 -5.12
C CYS A 88 -9.50 -6.32 -5.80
N THR A 89 -10.72 -6.87 -5.68
CA THR A 89 -11.08 -8.15 -6.31
C THR A 89 -11.03 -8.10 -7.84
N GLY A 90 -11.39 -6.97 -8.43
CA GLY A 90 -11.31 -6.79 -9.88
C GLY A 90 -9.85 -6.80 -10.40
N SER A 91 -8.95 -6.12 -9.68
CA SER A 91 -7.53 -6.15 -10.01
C SER A 91 -6.92 -7.54 -9.80
N LEU A 92 -7.32 -8.23 -8.72
CA LEU A 92 -6.87 -9.61 -8.46
C LEU A 92 -7.21 -10.54 -9.62
N GLY A 93 -8.47 -10.52 -10.09
CA GLY A 93 -8.91 -11.34 -11.22
C GLY A 93 -8.24 -10.95 -12.52
N ALA A 94 -8.07 -9.65 -12.81
CA ALA A 94 -7.40 -9.18 -14.02
C ALA A 94 -5.92 -9.59 -14.08
N LEU A 95 -5.26 -9.70 -12.92
CA LEU A 95 -3.87 -10.16 -12.80
C LEU A 95 -3.74 -11.68 -12.79
N GLY A 96 -4.84 -12.44 -12.71
CA GLY A 96 -4.80 -13.89 -12.57
C GLY A 96 -4.11 -14.34 -11.27
N ALA A 97 -4.19 -13.53 -10.23
CA ALA A 97 -3.43 -13.71 -8.99
C ALA A 97 -4.26 -14.30 -7.83
N GLU A 98 -5.44 -14.83 -8.10
CA GLU A 98 -6.34 -15.42 -7.09
C GLU A 98 -5.67 -16.48 -6.21
N PRO A 99 -4.78 -17.36 -6.73
CA PRO A 99 -4.10 -18.34 -5.89
C PRO A 99 -3.24 -17.73 -4.78
N LEU A 100 -2.81 -16.48 -4.92
CA LEU A 100 -1.98 -15.78 -3.95
C LEU A 100 -2.81 -15.07 -2.86
N ALA A 101 -4.11 -14.90 -3.06
CA ALA A 101 -4.96 -14.09 -2.18
C ALA A 101 -5.02 -14.62 -0.73
N GLY A 102 -5.11 -15.94 -0.56
CA GLY A 102 -5.32 -16.58 0.75
C GLY A 102 -4.13 -16.46 1.72
N GLN A 103 -2.94 -16.20 1.24
CA GLN A 103 -1.71 -16.11 2.04
C GLN A 103 -1.09 -14.71 2.01
N SER A 104 -1.79 -13.74 1.42
CA SER A 104 -1.23 -12.43 1.13
C SER A 104 -1.09 -11.51 2.34
N GLY A 105 -1.82 -11.76 3.44
CA GLY A 105 -1.89 -10.83 4.56
C GLY A 105 -2.69 -9.56 4.25
N ILE A 106 -3.52 -9.57 3.21
CA ILE A 106 -4.54 -8.53 2.96
C ILE A 106 -5.72 -8.77 3.91
N ASP A 107 -6.13 -7.74 4.62
CA ASP A 107 -7.16 -7.84 5.66
C ASP A 107 -8.57 -8.03 5.07
N VAL A 108 -8.82 -7.40 3.92
CA VAL A 108 -10.12 -7.47 3.27
C VAL A 108 -10.02 -7.36 1.75
N TRP A 109 -10.82 -8.14 1.05
CA TRP A 109 -10.96 -8.09 -0.41
C TRP A 109 -12.27 -7.44 -0.79
N LEU A 110 -12.23 -6.37 -1.60
CA LEU A 110 -13.38 -5.55 -1.93
C LEU A 110 -13.46 -5.24 -3.43
N GLY A 111 -14.67 -5.25 -3.96
CA GLY A 111 -14.98 -4.66 -5.27
C GLY A 111 -15.32 -3.17 -5.14
N TRP A 112 -15.38 -2.46 -6.27
CA TRP A 112 -15.59 -0.99 -6.28
C TRP A 112 -16.86 -0.54 -5.57
N SER A 113 -17.96 -1.26 -5.67
CA SER A 113 -19.22 -0.89 -4.98
C SER A 113 -19.03 -0.85 -3.45
N ALA A 114 -18.35 -1.87 -2.90
CA ALA A 114 -18.05 -1.93 -1.48
C ALA A 114 -17.02 -0.87 -1.05
N ILE A 115 -16.01 -0.61 -1.88
CA ILE A 115 -15.01 0.45 -1.64
C ILE A 115 -15.70 1.81 -1.56
N LEU A 116 -16.57 2.14 -2.51
CA LEU A 116 -17.29 3.40 -2.52
C LEU A 116 -18.20 3.57 -1.29
N GLN A 117 -18.90 2.52 -0.88
CA GLN A 117 -19.71 2.54 0.34
C GLN A 117 -18.85 2.74 1.59
N ARG A 118 -17.75 1.99 1.70
CA ARG A 118 -16.86 2.04 2.86
C ARG A 118 -16.13 3.38 2.99
N THR A 119 -15.81 4.02 1.88
CA THR A 119 -15.11 5.30 1.85
C THR A 119 -16.05 6.51 1.77
N ALA A 120 -17.36 6.30 1.83
CA ALA A 120 -18.33 7.39 1.84
C ALA A 120 -18.06 8.34 3.04
N GLY A 121 -18.03 9.64 2.77
CA GLY A 121 -17.79 10.66 3.79
C GLY A 121 -16.33 10.83 4.23
N VAL A 122 -15.39 9.99 3.75
CA VAL A 122 -13.97 10.22 4.02
C VAL A 122 -13.49 11.43 3.21
N THR A 123 -12.93 12.42 3.89
CA THR A 123 -12.45 13.67 3.26
C THR A 123 -11.01 13.56 2.75
N ASP A 124 -10.15 12.92 3.53
CA ASP A 124 -8.73 12.79 3.17
C ASP A 124 -8.52 11.54 2.29
N ARG A 125 -8.36 11.78 1.01
CA ARG A 125 -8.18 10.75 -0.02
C ARG A 125 -6.93 11.05 -0.83
N PHE A 126 -6.07 10.05 -0.98
CA PHE A 126 -4.84 10.11 -1.76
C PHE A 126 -4.88 9.06 -2.86
N TYR A 127 -4.48 9.44 -4.07
CA TYR A 127 -4.45 8.57 -5.25
C TYR A 127 -3.01 8.55 -5.80
N LEU A 128 -2.38 7.38 -5.79
CA LEU A 128 -0.96 7.17 -6.13
C LEU A 128 -0.76 6.00 -7.11
#